data_32bc01669da94f43d454897b73b2cf3b
#
_entry.id   32bc01669da94f43d454897b73b2cf3b
#
_cell.length_a   1.000
_cell.length_b   1.000
_cell.length_c   1.000
_cell.angle_alpha   90.00
_cell.angle_beta   90.00
_cell.angle_gamma   90.00
#
_symmetry.space_group_name_H-M   'P 1'
#
loop_
_entity.id
_entity.type
_entity.pdbx_description
1 polymer ?
#
loop_
_entity_poly.entity_id
_entity_poly.type
_entity_poly.pdbx_seq_one_letter_code
_entity_poly.pdbx_strand_id
1 'polypeptide(L)'
;MRFLILLMLSLGLTSEWGTSVSVRTPNDELKPLDYEFSIKLNDTNGKIQYLLKRDWERELGEKYIDDVINFQHQLLGHIYYGVDYVNKESKDIDYTTYNIGATIGWFKAGASFKDIDGEISPLLNLALSTKLKKEDLEYNVGISVKSNITDYNIVNVKSEIKKWLTEKLNIYGIYKHEYYNEKEDFQFKVGLGVKLWN
;
A
#
# COMPACT_ATOMS: atom_id res chain seq x y z
N MET A 1 22.73 4.50 -8.03
CA MET A 1 22.30 3.08 -8.07
C MET A 1 23.23 2.13 -7.31
N ARG A 2 24.56 2.09 -7.56
CA ARG A 2 25.52 1.22 -6.84
C ARG A 2 25.56 1.45 -5.33
N PHE A 3 25.47 2.70 -4.88
CA PHE A 3 25.46 3.06 -3.46
C PHE A 3 24.21 2.55 -2.72
N LEU A 4 23.06 2.58 -3.38
CA LEU A 4 21.82 2.07 -2.85
C LEU A 4 21.85 0.55 -2.66
N ILE A 5 22.46 -0.17 -3.62
CA ILE A 5 22.65 -1.64 -3.56
C ILE A 5 23.61 -2.01 -2.41
N LEU A 6 24.69 -1.27 -2.24
CA LEU A 6 25.63 -1.47 -1.13
C LEU A 6 24.99 -1.19 0.24
N LEU A 7 24.17 -0.15 0.33
CA LEU A 7 23.41 0.18 1.53
C LEU A 7 22.40 -0.94 1.87
N MET A 8 21.69 -1.48 0.87
CA MET A 8 20.77 -2.60 1.04
C MET A 8 21.47 -3.86 1.54
N LEU A 9 22.63 -4.18 1.00
CA LEU A 9 23.43 -5.34 1.40
C LEU A 9 23.97 -5.18 2.84
N SER A 10 24.36 -3.97 3.23
CA SER A 10 24.89 -3.68 4.57
C SER A 10 23.83 -3.70 5.67
N LEU A 11 22.55 -3.47 5.33
CA LEU A 11 21.44 -3.46 6.27
C LEU A 11 20.70 -4.80 6.36
N GLY A 12 21.11 -5.82 5.60
CA GLY A 12 20.43 -7.11 5.57
C GLY A 12 18.97 -6.98 5.08
N LEU A 13 18.71 -6.08 4.14
CA LEU A 13 17.38 -5.84 3.62
C LEU A 13 16.99 -6.90 2.60
N THR A 14 15.76 -7.40 2.71
CA THR A 14 15.13 -8.17 1.62
C THR A 14 14.41 -7.22 0.68
N SER A 15 14.43 -7.49 -0.62
CA SER A 15 13.72 -6.65 -1.59
C SER A 15 12.69 -7.45 -2.38
N GLU A 16 11.51 -6.89 -2.53
CA GLU A 16 10.47 -7.38 -3.42
C GLU A 16 10.12 -6.27 -4.42
N TRP A 17 10.23 -6.59 -5.69
CA TRP A 17 9.89 -5.69 -6.79
C TRP A 17 8.57 -6.16 -7.39
N GLY A 18 7.69 -5.21 -7.68
CA GLY A 18 6.41 -5.49 -8.26
C GLY A 18 6.09 -4.57 -9.43
N THR A 19 5.42 -5.12 -10.40
CA THR A 19 4.76 -4.36 -11.46
C THR A 19 3.34 -4.89 -11.63
N SER A 20 2.40 -3.99 -11.86
CA SER A 20 1.01 -4.37 -12.03
C SER A 20 0.28 -3.45 -12.98
N VAL A 21 -0.82 -3.97 -13.49
CA VAL A 21 -1.83 -3.24 -14.26
C VAL A 21 -3.11 -3.29 -13.45
N SER A 22 -3.80 -2.18 -13.35
CA SER A 22 -5.10 -2.12 -12.66
C SER A 22 -6.17 -1.46 -13.51
N VAL A 23 -7.40 -1.87 -13.26
CA VAL A 23 -8.61 -1.25 -13.76
C VAL A 23 -9.38 -0.72 -12.55
N ARG A 24 -9.83 0.51 -12.63
CA ARG A 24 -10.72 1.12 -11.65
C ARG A 24 -12.08 1.36 -12.27
N THR A 25 -13.12 1.20 -11.48
CA THR A 25 -14.51 1.51 -11.85
C THR A 25 -15.13 2.42 -10.78
N PRO A 26 -14.75 3.69 -10.70
CA PRO A 26 -15.42 4.61 -9.81
C PRO A 26 -16.81 4.93 -10.34
N ASN A 27 -17.82 4.80 -9.48
CA ASN A 27 -19.22 5.14 -9.81
C ASN A 27 -19.74 4.51 -11.14
N ASP A 28 -19.44 3.22 -11.37
CA ASP A 28 -19.86 2.46 -12.57
C ASP A 28 -19.24 2.92 -13.90
N GLU A 29 -18.29 3.84 -13.90
CA GLU A 29 -17.56 4.24 -15.11
C GLU A 29 -16.21 3.50 -15.19
N LEU A 30 -16.00 2.75 -16.27
CA LEU A 30 -14.71 2.11 -16.55
C LEU A 30 -13.65 3.17 -16.85
N LYS A 31 -12.67 3.31 -15.95
CA LYS A 31 -11.48 4.13 -16.21
C LYS A 31 -10.43 3.37 -17.03
N PRO A 32 -9.57 4.07 -17.76
CA PRO A 32 -8.45 3.45 -18.48
C PRO A 32 -7.50 2.70 -17.53
N LEU A 33 -6.69 1.82 -18.13
CA LEU A 33 -5.71 1.00 -17.42
C LEU A 33 -4.65 1.86 -16.75
N ASP A 34 -4.45 1.64 -15.46
CA ASP A 34 -3.36 2.23 -14.69
C ASP A 34 -2.21 1.24 -14.58
N TYR A 35 -0.99 1.74 -14.57
CA TYR A 35 0.22 0.94 -14.39
C TYR A 35 0.89 1.32 -13.08
N GLU A 36 1.42 0.34 -12.38
CA GLU A 36 2.15 0.54 -11.14
C GLU A 36 3.51 -0.14 -11.21
N PHE A 37 4.52 0.53 -10.71
CA PHE A 37 5.80 -0.06 -10.36
C PHE A 37 6.07 0.17 -8.88
N SER A 38 6.51 -0.86 -8.15
CA SER A 38 6.79 -0.77 -6.73
C SER A 38 8.08 -1.49 -6.34
N ILE A 39 8.78 -0.92 -5.38
CA ILE A 39 9.93 -1.54 -4.71
C ILE A 39 9.62 -1.54 -3.22
N LYS A 40 9.56 -2.72 -2.62
CA LYS A 40 9.39 -2.90 -1.19
C LYS A 40 10.68 -3.45 -0.60
N LEU A 41 11.21 -2.77 0.40
CA LEU A 41 12.39 -3.17 1.15
C LEU A 41 11.97 -3.48 2.57
N ASN A 42 12.42 -4.62 3.11
CA ASN A 42 12.18 -4.99 4.48
C ASN A 42 13.52 -5.36 5.13
N ASP A 43 13.70 -5.06 6.41
CA ASP A 43 14.78 -5.65 7.18
C ASP A 43 14.52 -7.15 7.42
N THR A 44 15.54 -7.89 7.80
CA THR A 44 15.46 -9.36 8.02
C THR A 44 14.48 -9.76 9.12
N ASN A 45 14.17 -8.86 10.04
CA ASN A 45 13.24 -9.08 11.14
C ASN A 45 11.82 -8.60 10.82
N GLY A 46 11.60 -7.98 9.66
CA GLY A 46 10.32 -7.41 9.27
C GLY A 46 9.88 -6.19 10.09
N LYS A 47 10.80 -5.59 10.85
CA LYS A 47 10.51 -4.44 11.71
C LYS A 47 10.53 -3.12 10.97
N ILE A 48 11.36 -3.03 9.92
CA ILE A 48 11.49 -1.83 9.10
C ILE A 48 11.02 -2.15 7.70
N GLN A 49 10.13 -1.34 7.17
CA GLN A 49 9.63 -1.43 5.79
C GLN A 49 9.81 -0.09 5.09
N TYR A 50 10.29 -0.16 3.86
CA TYR A 50 10.26 0.95 2.92
C TYR A 50 9.48 0.51 1.69
N LEU A 51 8.55 1.33 1.24
CA LEU A 51 7.83 1.15 -0.01
C LEU A 51 8.05 2.39 -0.87
N LEU A 52 8.58 2.18 -2.05
CA LEU A 52 8.63 3.17 -3.13
C LEU A 52 7.66 2.70 -4.20
N LYS A 53 6.71 3.53 -4.56
CA LYS A 53 5.68 3.20 -5.52
C LYS A 53 5.53 4.35 -6.50
N ARG A 54 5.41 4.04 -7.76
CA ARG A 54 5.07 4.97 -8.81
C ARG A 54 3.89 4.44 -9.60
N ASP A 55 2.82 5.22 -9.63
CA ASP A 55 1.63 4.96 -10.41
C ASP A 55 1.61 5.85 -11.65
N TRP A 56 1.22 5.29 -12.78
CA TRP A 56 0.90 6.03 -14.00
C TRP A 56 -0.60 5.92 -14.22
N GLU A 57 -1.30 6.99 -13.98
CA GLU A 57 -2.75 7.08 -14.19
C GLU A 57 -3.03 7.77 -15.54
N ARG A 58 -4.13 7.38 -16.19
CA ARG A 58 -4.66 8.06 -17.38
C ARG A 58 -6.06 8.56 -17.07
N GLU A 59 -6.23 9.88 -17.06
CA GLU A 59 -7.53 10.50 -17.01
C GLU A 59 -7.72 11.37 -18.25
N LEU A 60 -8.86 11.22 -18.95
CA LEU A 60 -9.25 12.05 -20.10
C LEU A 60 -8.16 12.22 -21.19
N GLY A 61 -7.29 11.22 -21.38
CA GLY A 61 -6.21 11.26 -22.36
C GLY A 61 -4.90 11.85 -21.86
N GLU A 62 -4.87 12.41 -20.66
CA GLU A 62 -3.67 12.91 -20.01
C GLU A 62 -3.02 11.80 -19.17
N LYS A 63 -1.71 11.87 -19.02
CA LYS A 63 -0.93 10.96 -18.17
C LYS A 63 -0.53 11.71 -16.92
N TYR A 64 -0.80 11.09 -15.77
CA TYR A 64 -0.36 11.58 -14.47
C TYR A 64 0.57 10.57 -13.81
N ILE A 65 1.48 11.07 -13.02
CA ILE A 65 2.43 10.26 -12.25
C ILE A 65 2.21 10.54 -10.78
N ASP A 66 1.76 9.52 -10.05
CA ASP A 66 1.63 9.59 -8.60
C ASP A 66 2.78 8.82 -7.95
N ASP A 67 3.51 9.46 -7.06
CA ASP A 67 4.60 8.87 -6.29
C ASP A 67 4.19 8.68 -4.83
N VAL A 68 4.47 7.50 -4.29
CA VAL A 68 4.28 7.17 -2.87
C VAL A 68 5.59 6.67 -2.28
N ILE A 69 6.00 7.30 -1.20
CA ILE A 69 7.11 6.85 -0.37
C ILE A 69 6.54 6.53 1.01
N ASN A 70 6.64 5.27 1.41
CA ASN A 70 6.21 4.81 2.73
C ASN A 70 7.39 4.32 3.52
N PHE A 71 7.47 4.75 4.78
CA PHE A 71 8.36 4.20 5.78
C PHE A 71 7.53 3.72 6.97
N GLN A 72 7.76 2.50 7.41
CA GLN A 72 7.17 1.97 8.64
C GLN A 72 8.23 1.27 9.47
N HIS A 73 8.25 1.53 10.77
CA HIS A 73 9.08 0.85 11.74
C HIS A 73 8.23 0.26 12.87
N GLN A 74 8.50 -0.98 13.24
CA GLN A 74 7.84 -1.66 14.34
C GLN A 74 8.69 -1.57 15.61
N LEU A 75 8.14 -0.93 16.63
CA LEU A 75 8.70 -0.85 17.98
C LEU A 75 8.07 -1.95 18.85
N LEU A 76 8.79 -2.44 19.85
CA LEU A 76 8.27 -3.27 20.94
C LEU A 76 7.23 -4.34 20.49
N GLY A 77 7.57 -5.09 19.44
CA GLY A 77 6.79 -6.24 19.00
C GLY A 77 5.45 -5.95 18.34
N HIS A 78 4.66 -5.04 18.88
CA HIS A 78 3.29 -4.77 18.40
C HIS A 78 3.04 -3.33 18.00
N ILE A 79 3.83 -2.38 18.51
CA ILE A 79 3.67 -0.95 18.23
C ILE A 79 4.45 -0.60 16.98
N TYR A 80 3.84 0.16 16.08
CA TYR A 80 4.50 0.69 14.88
C TYR A 80 4.32 2.20 14.79
N TYR A 81 5.25 2.84 14.11
CA TYR A 81 5.09 4.19 13.59
C TYR A 81 5.56 4.24 12.14
N GLY A 82 5.10 5.21 11.40
CA GLY A 82 5.46 5.35 10.01
C GLY A 82 5.18 6.73 9.46
N VAL A 83 5.72 6.96 8.29
CA VAL A 83 5.51 8.19 7.50
C VAL A 83 5.22 7.79 6.07
N ASP A 84 4.15 8.33 5.51
CA ASP A 84 3.81 8.21 4.11
C ASP A 84 3.93 9.60 3.47
N TYR A 85 4.74 9.73 2.45
CA TYR A 85 4.73 10.88 1.56
C TYR A 85 4.05 10.49 0.26
N VAL A 86 3.10 11.28 -0.18
CA VAL A 86 2.33 11.06 -1.40
C VAL A 86 2.34 12.34 -2.22
N ASN A 87 2.85 12.25 -3.43
CA ASN A 87 2.71 13.28 -4.45
C ASN A 87 1.68 12.79 -5.47
N LYS A 88 0.63 13.57 -5.70
CA LYS A 88 -0.42 13.31 -6.70
C LYS A 88 -0.41 14.39 -7.76
N GLU A 89 0.33 14.16 -8.82
CA GLU A 89 0.39 15.07 -9.98
C GLU A 89 -1.00 15.31 -10.58
N SER A 90 -1.85 14.28 -10.62
CA SER A 90 -3.22 14.36 -11.14
C SER A 90 -4.12 15.35 -10.39
N LYS A 91 -3.75 15.73 -9.18
CA LYS A 91 -4.54 16.62 -8.31
C LYS A 91 -3.78 17.86 -7.89
N ASP A 92 -2.53 18.01 -8.35
CA ASP A 92 -1.61 19.06 -7.91
C ASP A 92 -1.53 19.15 -6.37
N ILE A 93 -1.46 17.99 -5.72
CA ILE A 93 -1.45 17.89 -4.26
C ILE A 93 -0.32 16.96 -3.84
N ASP A 94 0.49 17.41 -2.90
CA ASP A 94 1.34 16.56 -2.10
C ASP A 94 0.91 16.57 -0.63
N TYR A 95 1.17 15.49 0.06
CA TYR A 95 0.88 15.41 1.48
C TYR A 95 1.76 14.39 2.20
N THR A 96 1.96 14.64 3.48
CA THR A 96 2.63 13.72 4.40
C THR A 96 1.62 13.17 5.41
N THR A 97 1.70 11.86 5.68
CA THR A 97 0.89 11.23 6.72
C THR A 97 1.79 10.57 7.74
N TYR A 98 1.67 10.99 8.98
CA TYR A 98 2.33 10.37 10.13
C TYR A 98 1.41 9.32 10.73
N ASN A 99 1.91 8.10 10.91
CA ASN A 99 1.13 6.97 11.38
C ASN A 99 1.70 6.44 12.70
N ILE A 100 0.83 6.14 13.65
CA ILE A 100 1.18 5.42 14.87
C ILE A 100 0.08 4.43 15.20
N GLY A 101 0.44 3.24 15.68
CA GLY A 101 -0.57 2.26 16.04
C GLY A 101 0.01 0.98 16.62
N ALA A 102 -0.87 0.01 16.78
CA ALA A 102 -0.53 -1.32 17.27
C ALA A 102 -1.15 -2.40 16.37
N THR A 103 -0.45 -3.53 16.26
CA THR A 103 -0.92 -4.73 15.58
C THR A 103 -0.94 -5.90 16.57
N ILE A 104 -2.08 -6.51 16.79
CA ILE A 104 -2.27 -7.66 17.68
C ILE A 104 -2.94 -8.77 16.89
N GLY A 105 -2.15 -9.79 16.50
CA GLY A 105 -2.64 -10.87 15.65
C GLY A 105 -3.18 -10.34 14.30
N TRP A 106 -4.47 -10.52 14.07
CA TRP A 106 -5.19 -10.11 12.86
C TRP A 106 -5.82 -8.71 12.94
N PHE A 107 -5.73 -8.06 14.09
CA PHE A 107 -6.27 -6.72 14.36
C PHE A 107 -5.17 -5.66 14.34
N LYS A 108 -5.44 -4.53 13.68
CA LYS A 108 -4.59 -3.34 13.65
C LYS A 108 -5.44 -2.12 14.01
N ALA A 109 -4.96 -1.32 14.96
CA ALA A 109 -5.56 -0.06 15.33
C ALA A 109 -4.49 1.04 15.38
N GLY A 110 -4.85 2.25 14.99
CA GLY A 110 -3.90 3.36 15.00
C GLY A 110 -4.54 4.70 14.68
N ALA A 111 -3.73 5.72 14.79
CA ALA A 111 -4.06 7.07 14.37
C ALA A 111 -3.10 7.50 13.26
N SER A 112 -3.61 8.29 12.35
CA SER A 112 -2.82 8.95 11.31
C SER A 112 -3.07 10.45 11.38
N PHE A 113 -2.05 11.23 11.10
CA PHE A 113 -2.11 12.67 11.03
C PHE A 113 -1.67 13.08 9.63
N LYS A 114 -2.63 13.46 8.80
CA LYS A 114 -2.39 13.88 7.43
C LYS A 114 -2.11 15.36 7.41
N ASP A 115 -0.96 15.74 6.90
CA ASP A 115 -0.50 17.11 6.73
C ASP A 115 -0.58 17.48 5.24
N ILE A 116 -1.39 18.47 4.93
CA ILE A 116 -1.52 19.10 3.61
C ILE A 116 -1.27 20.60 3.81
N ASP A 117 -0.19 21.13 3.25
CA ASP A 117 0.15 22.56 3.33
C ASP A 117 0.17 23.14 4.76
N GLY A 118 0.55 22.33 5.75
CA GLY A 118 0.57 22.72 7.16
C GLY A 118 -0.76 22.55 7.91
N GLU A 119 -1.82 22.11 7.23
CA GLU A 119 -3.08 21.74 7.86
C GLU A 119 -3.09 20.26 8.25
N ILE A 120 -3.16 19.99 9.54
CA ILE A 120 -3.12 18.65 10.10
C ILE A 120 -4.52 18.10 10.34
N SER A 121 -4.86 17.02 9.65
CA SER A 121 -6.13 16.31 9.82
C SER A 121 -5.91 14.95 10.50
N PRO A 122 -6.46 14.74 11.72
CA PRO A 122 -6.36 13.46 12.40
C PRO A 122 -7.33 12.42 11.80
N LEU A 123 -6.88 11.17 11.66
CA LEU A 123 -7.65 10.03 11.18
C LEU A 123 -7.47 8.86 12.14
N LEU A 124 -8.57 8.24 12.54
CA LEU A 124 -8.56 6.95 13.23
C LEU A 124 -8.53 5.84 12.20
N ASN A 125 -7.66 4.87 12.38
CA ASN A 125 -7.51 3.71 11.50
C ASN A 125 -7.78 2.43 12.28
N LEU A 126 -8.73 1.63 11.82
CA LEU A 126 -9.00 0.29 12.32
C LEU A 126 -8.91 -0.69 11.17
N ALA A 127 -8.25 -1.81 11.35
CA ALA A 127 -8.18 -2.84 10.33
C ALA A 127 -8.20 -4.25 10.93
N LEU A 128 -8.86 -5.14 10.20
CA LEU A 128 -8.87 -6.57 10.45
C LEU A 128 -8.33 -7.23 9.19
N SER A 129 -7.37 -8.13 9.34
CA SER A 129 -6.84 -8.88 8.20
C SER A 129 -6.45 -10.29 8.59
N THR A 130 -6.62 -11.23 7.68
CA THR A 130 -6.16 -12.61 7.83
C THR A 130 -5.37 -13.02 6.61
N LYS A 131 -4.32 -13.80 6.84
CA LYS A 131 -3.48 -14.38 5.80
C LYS A 131 -3.50 -15.90 5.91
N LEU A 132 -3.90 -16.54 4.84
CA LEU A 132 -3.83 -17.98 4.68
C LEU A 132 -2.70 -18.31 3.70
N LYS A 133 -1.89 -19.30 4.05
CA LYS A 133 -0.83 -19.80 3.17
C LYS A 133 -0.95 -21.30 3.07
N LYS A 134 -0.99 -21.80 1.85
CA LYS A 134 -0.97 -23.22 1.53
C LYS A 134 -0.05 -23.46 0.35
N GLU A 135 1.05 -24.19 0.59
CA GLU A 135 2.07 -24.46 -0.44
C GLU A 135 2.57 -23.17 -1.11
N ASP A 136 2.33 -23.03 -2.41
CA ASP A 136 2.70 -21.91 -3.27
C ASP A 136 1.63 -20.81 -3.33
N LEU A 137 0.49 -21.00 -2.65
CA LEU A 137 -0.65 -20.07 -2.66
C LEU A 137 -0.74 -19.30 -1.35
N GLU A 138 -0.80 -17.99 -1.45
CA GLU A 138 -1.09 -17.08 -0.33
C GLU A 138 -2.39 -16.33 -0.62
N TYR A 139 -3.26 -16.28 0.36
CA TYR A 139 -4.52 -15.54 0.30
C TYR A 139 -4.62 -14.58 1.49
N ASN A 140 -4.86 -13.32 1.23
CA ASN A 140 -4.97 -12.28 2.24
C ASN A 140 -6.29 -11.53 2.05
N VAL A 141 -7.07 -11.43 3.12
CA VAL A 141 -8.32 -10.66 3.14
C VAL A 141 -8.26 -9.68 4.30
N GLY A 142 -8.68 -8.47 4.05
CA GLY A 142 -8.74 -7.45 5.08
C GLY A 142 -9.90 -6.48 4.87
N ILE A 143 -10.37 -5.94 5.96
CA ILE A 143 -11.27 -4.80 6.00
C ILE A 143 -10.61 -3.72 6.85
N SER A 144 -10.69 -2.48 6.42
CA SER A 144 -10.19 -1.34 7.18
C SER A 144 -11.16 -0.17 7.12
N VAL A 145 -11.20 0.58 8.21
CA VAL A 145 -11.97 1.81 8.34
C VAL A 145 -11.01 2.93 8.69
N LYS A 146 -11.11 4.05 7.98
CA LYS A 146 -10.47 5.31 8.31
C LYS A 146 -11.55 6.35 8.57
N SER A 147 -11.45 7.08 9.65
CA SER A 147 -12.43 8.07 10.06
C SER A 147 -11.77 9.28 10.68
N ASN A 148 -12.23 10.47 10.33
CA ASN A 148 -11.86 11.72 11.04
C ASN A 148 -12.85 12.08 12.14
N ILE A 149 -13.74 11.15 12.51
CA ILE A 149 -14.73 11.28 13.58
C ILE A 149 -15.92 12.20 13.20
N THR A 150 -15.72 13.25 12.43
CA THR A 150 -16.77 14.23 12.12
C THR A 150 -17.47 14.01 10.78
N ASP A 151 -16.71 13.95 9.67
CA ASP A 151 -17.32 14.09 8.33
C ASP A 151 -16.84 13.06 7.31
N TYR A 152 -15.89 12.20 7.70
CA TYR A 152 -15.14 11.43 6.74
C TYR A 152 -14.96 9.98 7.18
N ASN A 153 -15.58 9.07 6.46
CA ASN A 153 -15.43 7.65 6.71
C ASN A 153 -15.08 6.94 5.39
N ILE A 154 -13.96 6.25 5.38
CA ILE A 154 -13.60 5.33 4.30
C ILE A 154 -13.62 3.92 4.85
N VAL A 155 -14.41 3.06 4.22
CA VAL A 155 -14.37 1.62 4.44
C VAL A 155 -13.72 0.96 3.25
N ASN A 156 -12.63 0.23 3.47
CA ASN A 156 -11.95 -0.54 2.43
C ASN A 156 -12.08 -2.02 2.71
N VAL A 157 -12.50 -2.76 1.71
CA VAL A 157 -12.40 -4.23 1.67
C VAL A 157 -11.34 -4.59 0.66
N LYS A 158 -10.33 -5.36 1.06
CA LYS A 158 -9.24 -5.82 0.19
C LYS A 158 -9.16 -7.34 0.22
N SER A 159 -9.05 -7.93 -0.96
CA SER A 159 -8.74 -9.35 -1.15
C SER A 159 -7.51 -9.45 -2.05
N GLU A 160 -6.55 -10.26 -1.68
CA GLU A 160 -5.33 -10.49 -2.44
C GLU A 160 -5.07 -11.98 -2.53
N ILE A 161 -4.80 -12.45 -3.73
CA ILE A 161 -4.33 -13.80 -4.01
C ILE A 161 -2.96 -13.70 -4.65
N LYS A 162 -1.98 -14.46 -4.14
CA LYS A 162 -0.62 -14.52 -4.66
C LYS A 162 -0.25 -15.98 -4.87
N LYS A 163 0.22 -16.31 -6.07
CA LYS A 163 0.74 -17.62 -6.41
C LYS A 163 2.23 -17.54 -6.73
N TRP A 164 3.04 -18.28 -6.00
CA TRP A 164 4.46 -18.41 -6.26
C TRP A 164 4.69 -19.41 -7.39
N LEU A 165 5.31 -18.96 -8.47
CA LEU A 165 5.69 -19.80 -9.61
C LEU A 165 7.06 -20.44 -9.38
N THR A 166 7.93 -19.73 -8.64
CA THR A 166 9.22 -20.18 -8.15
C THR A 166 9.43 -19.58 -6.76
N GLU A 167 10.56 -19.89 -6.09
CA GLU A 167 10.92 -19.27 -4.81
C GLU A 167 11.05 -17.73 -4.87
N LYS A 168 11.26 -17.18 -6.07
CA LYS A 168 11.52 -15.76 -6.30
C LYS A 168 10.48 -15.05 -7.16
N LEU A 169 9.71 -15.76 -7.97
CA LEU A 169 8.74 -15.18 -8.90
C LEU A 169 7.32 -15.51 -8.45
N ASN A 170 6.47 -14.52 -8.37
CA ASN A 170 5.06 -14.70 -8.11
C ASN A 170 4.19 -13.89 -9.07
N ILE A 171 2.94 -14.34 -9.23
CA ILE A 171 1.84 -13.58 -9.81
C ILE A 171 0.85 -13.28 -8.71
N TYR A 172 0.23 -12.12 -8.77
CA TYR A 172 -0.78 -11.74 -7.79
C TYR A 172 -1.97 -11.04 -8.43
N GLY A 173 -3.11 -11.21 -7.80
CA GLY A 173 -4.33 -10.47 -8.08
C GLY A 173 -4.81 -9.76 -6.82
N ILE A 174 -5.26 -8.53 -6.95
CA ILE A 174 -5.81 -7.73 -5.86
C ILE A 174 -7.17 -7.23 -6.31
N TYR A 175 -8.16 -7.43 -5.45
CA TYR A 175 -9.43 -6.75 -5.49
C TYR A 175 -9.52 -5.79 -4.32
N LYS A 176 -9.88 -4.55 -4.57
CA LYS A 176 -10.14 -3.53 -3.57
C LYS A 176 -11.50 -2.91 -3.84
N HIS A 177 -12.29 -2.79 -2.78
CA HIS A 177 -13.54 -2.07 -2.79
C HIS A 177 -13.48 -0.99 -1.70
N GLU A 178 -13.73 0.24 -2.08
CA GLU A 178 -13.67 1.40 -1.22
C GLU A 178 -15.02 2.12 -1.22
N TYR A 179 -15.57 2.32 -0.03
CA TYR A 179 -16.75 3.13 0.21
C TYR A 179 -16.34 4.44 0.84
N TYR A 180 -16.76 5.53 0.25
CA TYR A 180 -16.47 6.87 0.71
C TYR A 180 -17.67 7.79 0.48
N ASN A 181 -18.27 8.33 1.56
CA ASN A 181 -19.36 9.31 1.50
C ASN A 181 -20.41 8.98 0.41
N GLU A 182 -21.02 7.79 0.48
CA GLU A 182 -22.01 7.29 -0.48
C GLU A 182 -21.49 7.01 -1.89
N LYS A 183 -20.18 7.07 -2.10
CA LYS A 183 -19.52 6.69 -3.35
C LYS A 183 -18.81 5.36 -3.19
N GLU A 184 -18.79 4.61 -4.27
CA GLU A 184 -18.09 3.32 -4.35
C GLU A 184 -17.00 3.39 -5.41
N ASP A 185 -15.86 2.80 -5.10
CA ASP A 185 -14.75 2.62 -6.03
C ASP A 185 -14.25 1.18 -5.98
N PHE A 186 -14.17 0.56 -7.15
CA PHE A 186 -13.66 -0.80 -7.33
C PHE A 186 -12.33 -0.76 -8.06
N GLN A 187 -11.36 -1.50 -7.56
CA GLN A 187 -10.09 -1.66 -8.22
C GLN A 187 -9.74 -3.14 -8.37
N PHE A 188 -9.46 -3.54 -9.59
CA PHE A 188 -8.82 -4.82 -9.89
C PHE A 188 -7.39 -4.58 -10.33
N LYS A 189 -6.46 -5.30 -9.72
CA LYS A 189 -5.04 -5.24 -10.02
C LYS A 189 -4.51 -6.63 -10.27
N VAL A 190 -3.75 -6.82 -11.34
CA VAL A 190 -2.98 -8.04 -11.63
C VAL A 190 -1.53 -7.65 -11.80
N GLY A 191 -0.63 -8.41 -11.20
CA GLY A 191 0.77 -8.06 -11.24
C GLY A 191 1.71 -9.25 -11.14
N LEU A 192 2.97 -8.92 -11.37
CA LEU A 192 4.12 -9.81 -11.17
C LEU A 192 4.98 -9.25 -10.04
N GLY A 193 5.47 -10.13 -9.19
CA GLY A 193 6.42 -9.79 -8.14
C GLY A 193 7.68 -10.64 -8.26
N VAL A 194 8.83 -10.01 -8.05
CA VAL A 194 10.14 -10.66 -8.03
C VAL A 194 10.82 -10.36 -6.71
N LYS A 195 11.23 -11.42 -6.00
CA LYS A 195 12.02 -11.33 -4.78
C LYS A 195 13.50 -11.50 -5.16
N LEU A 196 14.31 -10.48 -4.94
CA LEU A 196 15.71 -10.45 -5.37
C LEU A 196 16.66 -11.07 -4.33
N TRP A 197 16.38 -10.89 -3.05
CA TRP A 197 17.16 -11.44 -1.93
C TRP A 197 16.25 -12.08 -0.89
N ASN A 198 16.76 -13.12 -0.26
CA ASN A 198 16.12 -13.77 0.89
C ASN A 198 16.63 -13.15 2.19
#